data_d283bb676bbf076b51357fadba6508b6
#
_entry.id   d283bb676bbf076b51357fadba6508b6
#
_cell.length_a   1.000
_cell.length_b   1.000
_cell.length_c   1.000
_cell.angle_alpha   90.00
_cell.angle_beta   90.00
_cell.angle_gamma   90.00
#
_symmetry.space_group_name_H-M   'P 1'
#
loop_
_entity.id
_entity.type
_entity.pdbx_description
1 polymer ?
#
loop_
_entity_poly.entity_id
_entity_poly.type
_entity_poly.pdbx_seq_one_letter_code
_entity_poly.pdbx_strand_id
1 'polypeptide(L)'
;DETPELFQLTESQDRATKMLKYIGNIVVKERDGHKMYDPCRFPPVTGNRPDGLKQMLDAKGPKAVADWVLGQKKLLICDTTCRDAHQSLLATRVRTRDIVKGMEGTSEILADAFSLECWGGATFDVAYRFLHESPWERLDLIREKAPNLLLQMLLRGANAVGYTNYPDNVIREFIKEAARSGIDVFRIFDSLNWIPGMEVAMDEVLKQDKICQATICYTGDILDPKRDKYTLNYYVKMAKELEHRGAHMLCIKDMSGILKPYAAKKLVSTLKQEIGIPIQLHTHDTSGNQVAACLLAAEAGVDVVDLAISSMAGMTSQPSMNAVAAALQGTERDTGLDLERLQFLTNYWEDVRKRYDSFESGLQCNNADIYRYEIPGGQYTNLKPQVESLGLGSRFTEVKENYRLVNQMLGDIVKVTPSSKMVGDLAIFMTQNDLTPETIVEKGEGLAFPDSVVSYFSGMMGQPA
;
A
#
# COMPACT_ATOMS: atom_id res chain seq x y z
N ASP A 1 -48.44 -10.61 -2.64
CA ASP A 1 -47.95 -11.07 -3.94
C ASP A 1 -47.97 -9.98 -5.02
N GLU A 2 -47.90 -8.70 -4.62
CA GLU A 2 -47.87 -7.57 -5.57
C GLU A 2 -46.47 -7.26 -6.12
N THR A 3 -45.43 -7.88 -5.56
CA THR A 3 -44.03 -7.67 -6.01
C THR A 3 -43.20 -8.97 -5.85
N PRO A 4 -43.48 -9.99 -6.68
CA PRO A 4 -42.79 -11.29 -6.60
C PRO A 4 -41.29 -11.16 -6.86
N GLU A 5 -40.85 -10.14 -7.59
CA GLU A 5 -39.43 -9.84 -7.86
C GLU A 5 -38.64 -9.44 -6.61
N LEU A 6 -39.31 -8.95 -5.53
CA LEU A 6 -38.63 -8.67 -4.26
C LEU A 6 -38.24 -9.95 -3.49
N PHE A 7 -38.81 -11.08 -3.87
CA PHE A 7 -38.51 -12.40 -3.29
C PHE A 7 -37.62 -13.24 -4.21
N GLN A 8 -37.27 -12.75 -5.39
CA GLN A 8 -36.22 -13.37 -6.20
C GLN A 8 -34.89 -13.07 -5.52
N LEU A 9 -34.31 -14.11 -4.91
CA LEU A 9 -32.92 -14.09 -4.51
C LEU A 9 -32.10 -13.84 -5.79
N THR A 10 -31.67 -12.60 -6.00
CA THR A 10 -30.61 -12.33 -6.96
C THR A 10 -29.46 -13.27 -6.60
N GLU A 11 -28.92 -14.02 -7.55
CA GLU A 11 -27.67 -14.76 -7.42
C GLU A 11 -26.52 -13.78 -7.12
N SER A 12 -26.56 -13.13 -5.95
CA SER A 12 -25.38 -12.46 -5.45
C SER A 12 -24.36 -13.56 -5.16
N GLN A 13 -23.22 -13.55 -5.81
CA GLN A 13 -22.07 -14.34 -5.37
C GLN A 13 -21.71 -13.87 -3.97
N ASP A 14 -22.38 -14.46 -3.01
CA ASP A 14 -22.21 -14.14 -1.61
C ASP A 14 -20.80 -14.61 -1.19
N ARG A 15 -19.96 -13.65 -0.78
CA ARG A 15 -18.66 -13.94 -0.20
C ARG A 15 -18.80 -14.83 1.04
N ALA A 16 -19.91 -14.79 1.73
CA ALA A 16 -20.26 -15.70 2.80
C ALA A 16 -20.35 -17.16 2.33
N THR A 17 -20.78 -17.44 1.10
CA THR A 17 -20.81 -18.80 0.54
C THR A 17 -19.41 -19.39 0.41
N LYS A 18 -18.39 -18.62 0.00
CA LYS A 18 -16.98 -19.08 0.01
C LYS A 18 -16.52 -19.45 1.42
N MET A 19 -16.81 -18.59 2.39
CA MET A 19 -16.47 -18.82 3.78
C MET A 19 -17.23 -20.03 4.35
N LEU A 20 -18.51 -20.15 4.07
CA LEU A 20 -19.34 -21.28 4.51
C LEU A 20 -18.89 -22.59 3.85
N LYS A 21 -18.51 -22.59 2.57
CA LYS A 21 -17.92 -23.75 1.90
C LYS A 21 -16.59 -24.15 2.53
N TYR A 22 -15.75 -23.16 2.85
CA TYR A 22 -14.48 -23.41 3.53
C TYR A 22 -14.70 -24.03 4.91
N ILE A 23 -15.56 -23.41 5.74
CA ILE A 23 -15.93 -23.94 7.05
C ILE A 23 -16.56 -25.34 6.92
N GLY A 24 -17.48 -25.52 5.98
CA GLY A 24 -18.11 -26.80 5.72
C GLY A 24 -17.09 -27.89 5.32
N ASN A 25 -16.13 -27.57 4.46
CA ASN A 25 -15.05 -28.48 4.08
C ASN A 25 -14.17 -28.86 5.26
N ILE A 26 -13.84 -27.90 6.16
CA ILE A 26 -13.07 -28.15 7.38
C ILE A 26 -13.86 -29.09 8.29
N VAL A 27 -15.13 -28.79 8.55
CA VAL A 27 -16.00 -29.60 9.44
C VAL A 27 -16.18 -31.02 8.89
N VAL A 28 -16.33 -31.18 7.57
CA VAL A 28 -16.46 -32.50 6.94
C VAL A 28 -15.15 -33.28 6.97
N LYS A 29 -14.02 -32.63 6.70
CA LYS A 29 -12.69 -33.26 6.76
C LYS A 29 -12.29 -33.68 8.18
N GLU A 30 -12.73 -32.94 9.19
CA GLU A 30 -12.44 -33.27 10.58
C GLU A 30 -13.08 -34.61 11.02
N ARG A 31 -14.17 -35.03 10.38
CA ARG A 31 -14.78 -36.35 10.57
C ARG A 31 -13.83 -37.49 10.13
N ASP A 32 -12.84 -37.18 9.30
CA ASP A 32 -11.82 -38.15 8.83
C ASP A 32 -10.56 -38.12 9.72
N GLY A 33 -10.60 -37.47 10.88
CA GLY A 33 -9.48 -37.42 11.81
C GLY A 33 -8.37 -36.43 11.47
N HIS A 34 -8.59 -35.53 10.50
CA HIS A 34 -7.68 -34.44 10.18
C HIS A 34 -7.85 -33.28 11.16
N LYS A 35 -6.73 -32.72 11.65
CA LYS A 35 -6.74 -31.53 12.51
C LYS A 35 -7.36 -30.35 11.77
N MET A 36 -8.25 -29.61 12.46
CA MET A 36 -8.95 -28.45 11.91
C MET A 36 -8.01 -27.29 11.55
N TYR A 37 -6.89 -27.17 12.24
CA TYR A 37 -5.83 -26.20 12.01
C TYR A 37 -4.48 -26.83 12.31
N ASP A 38 -3.52 -26.63 11.42
CA ASP A 38 -2.13 -26.72 11.85
C ASP A 38 -1.85 -25.57 12.83
N PRO A 39 -1.20 -25.82 13.96
CA PRO A 39 -0.83 -24.74 14.86
C PRO A 39 0.10 -23.76 14.15
N CYS A 40 -0.12 -22.45 14.34
CA CYS A 40 0.83 -21.46 13.83
C CYS A 40 2.19 -21.66 14.46
N ARG A 41 3.22 -21.58 13.64
CA ARG A 41 4.62 -21.55 14.06
C ARG A 41 4.96 -20.14 14.54
N PHE A 42 4.78 -19.88 15.84
CA PHE A 42 5.07 -18.54 16.39
C PHE A 42 6.56 -18.23 16.32
N PRO A 43 6.92 -16.96 15.99
CA PRO A 43 8.30 -16.52 16.10
C PRO A 43 8.78 -16.68 17.55
N PRO A 44 10.01 -17.14 17.78
CA PRO A 44 10.54 -17.25 19.12
C PRO A 44 10.66 -15.86 19.76
N VAL A 45 10.23 -15.76 21.01
CA VAL A 45 10.38 -14.57 21.84
C VAL A 45 11.41 -14.89 22.92
N THR A 46 12.53 -14.17 22.90
CA THR A 46 13.63 -14.39 23.84
C THR A 46 13.54 -13.52 25.08
N GLY A 47 12.68 -12.49 25.05
CA GLY A 47 12.58 -11.45 26.07
C GLY A 47 13.71 -10.42 25.98
N ASN A 48 14.64 -10.59 25.06
CA ASN A 48 15.70 -9.62 24.79
C ASN A 48 15.26 -8.70 23.64
N ARG A 49 14.58 -7.61 23.99
CA ARG A 49 14.15 -6.60 23.03
C ARG A 49 15.10 -5.41 23.09
N PRO A 50 15.96 -5.23 22.09
CA PRO A 50 16.85 -4.08 22.05
C PRO A 50 16.06 -2.79 21.82
N ASP A 51 16.63 -1.67 22.26
CA ASP A 51 16.14 -0.34 21.89
C ASP A 51 16.22 -0.16 20.37
N GLY A 52 15.22 0.52 19.82
CA GLY A 52 15.14 0.82 18.39
C GLY A 52 15.03 2.32 18.11
N LEU A 53 14.64 2.66 16.89
CA LEU A 53 14.50 4.06 16.46
C LEU A 53 13.37 4.81 17.19
N LYS A 54 12.42 4.10 17.79
CA LYS A 54 11.38 4.71 18.62
C LYS A 54 11.97 5.43 19.82
N GLN A 55 12.92 4.82 20.52
CA GLN A 55 13.60 5.45 21.67
C GLN A 55 14.42 6.69 21.23
N MET A 56 15.00 6.62 20.02
CA MET A 56 15.71 7.79 19.45
C MET A 56 14.73 8.92 19.13
N LEU A 57 13.58 8.61 18.53
CA LEU A 57 12.53 9.60 18.23
C LEU A 57 12.06 10.31 19.50
N ASP A 58 11.76 9.53 20.55
CA ASP A 58 11.27 10.08 21.81
C ASP A 58 12.30 10.95 22.53
N ALA A 59 13.58 10.59 22.43
CA ALA A 59 14.65 11.30 23.11
C ALA A 59 15.17 12.52 22.33
N LYS A 60 15.15 12.50 20.99
CA LYS A 60 15.87 13.47 20.16
C LYS A 60 15.02 14.10 19.06
N GLY A 61 13.79 13.65 18.88
CA GLY A 61 12.85 14.17 17.88
C GLY A 61 13.06 13.66 16.44
N PRO A 62 12.15 14.03 15.52
CA PRO A 62 12.09 13.46 14.17
C PRO A 62 13.28 13.83 13.29
N LYS A 63 13.81 15.07 13.44
CA LYS A 63 14.99 15.47 12.67
C LYS A 63 16.21 14.62 13.00
N ALA A 64 16.43 14.27 14.25
CA ALA A 64 17.56 13.44 14.66
C ALA A 64 17.46 12.01 14.08
N VAL A 65 16.25 11.48 13.93
CA VAL A 65 16.03 10.21 13.25
C VAL A 65 16.34 10.33 11.75
N ALA A 66 15.88 11.39 11.09
CA ALA A 66 16.19 11.63 9.68
C ALA A 66 17.69 11.79 9.42
N ASP A 67 18.38 12.56 10.27
CA ASP A 67 19.84 12.75 10.19
C ASP A 67 20.58 11.42 10.44
N TRP A 68 20.10 10.59 11.38
CA TRP A 68 20.65 9.27 11.62
C TRP A 68 20.48 8.35 10.39
N VAL A 69 19.30 8.36 9.74
CA VAL A 69 19.04 7.60 8.51
C VAL A 69 20.02 7.98 7.40
N LEU A 70 20.25 9.29 7.19
CA LEU A 70 21.22 9.79 6.20
C LEU A 70 22.66 9.32 6.48
N GLY A 71 22.99 9.10 7.75
CA GLY A 71 24.32 8.62 8.16
C GLY A 71 24.54 7.12 7.96
N GLN A 72 23.50 6.35 7.60
CA GLN A 72 23.63 4.89 7.45
C GLN A 72 24.22 4.52 6.08
N LYS A 73 25.14 3.57 6.08
CA LYS A 73 25.61 2.92 4.84
C LYS A 73 24.73 1.75 4.46
N LYS A 74 24.26 0.97 5.46
CA LYS A 74 23.35 -0.16 5.25
C LYS A 74 22.02 0.30 4.66
N LEU A 75 21.39 -0.54 3.85
CA LEU A 75 20.02 -0.32 3.43
C LEU A 75 19.08 -0.57 4.61
N LEU A 76 18.23 0.42 4.94
CA LEU A 76 17.22 0.26 5.95
C LEU A 76 15.92 -0.28 5.34
N ILE A 77 15.12 -0.95 6.17
CA ILE A 77 13.90 -1.64 5.73
C ILE A 77 12.69 -1.12 6.50
N CYS A 78 11.61 -0.87 5.78
CA CYS A 78 10.28 -0.75 6.34
C CYS A 78 9.53 -2.07 6.07
N ASP A 79 9.05 -2.74 7.13
CA ASP A 79 8.21 -3.92 6.98
C ASP A 79 6.76 -3.51 6.74
N THR A 80 6.19 -3.93 5.62
CA THR A 80 4.81 -3.64 5.22
C THR A 80 3.85 -4.82 5.44
N THR A 81 4.32 -5.91 6.01
CA THR A 81 3.58 -7.17 6.16
C THR A 81 2.25 -6.97 6.88
N CYS A 82 2.22 -6.13 7.91
CA CYS A 82 1.06 -5.89 8.76
C CYS A 82 0.03 -4.91 8.17
N ARG A 83 0.32 -4.24 7.06
CA ARG A 83 -0.60 -3.31 6.42
C ARG A 83 -0.73 -3.55 4.91
N ASP A 84 0.22 -3.07 4.09
CA ASP A 84 0.03 -3.04 2.64
C ASP A 84 0.12 -4.43 2.01
N ALA A 85 0.95 -5.30 2.52
CA ALA A 85 1.07 -6.66 2.01
C ALA A 85 -0.26 -7.42 2.09
N HIS A 86 -0.90 -7.48 3.28
CA HIS A 86 -2.19 -8.15 3.38
C HIS A 86 -3.35 -7.35 2.80
N GLN A 87 -3.21 -6.02 2.68
CA GLN A 87 -4.17 -5.22 1.92
C GLN A 87 -4.18 -5.65 0.46
N SER A 88 -3.01 -5.85 -0.12
CA SER A 88 -2.83 -6.14 -1.55
C SER A 88 -3.09 -7.59 -1.91
N LEU A 89 -2.76 -8.54 -1.03
CA LEU A 89 -2.95 -9.98 -1.27
C LEU A 89 -4.30 -10.49 -0.78
N LEU A 90 -4.75 -10.06 0.41
CA LEU A 90 -5.84 -10.64 1.17
C LEU A 90 -6.98 -9.64 1.43
N ALA A 91 -7.10 -8.61 0.58
CA ALA A 91 -8.13 -7.57 0.67
C ALA A 91 -8.27 -6.97 2.10
N THR A 92 -7.15 -6.82 2.82
CA THR A 92 -7.08 -6.30 4.20
C THR A 92 -7.82 -7.17 5.23
N ARG A 93 -8.00 -8.47 4.99
CA ARG A 93 -8.84 -9.34 5.83
C ARG A 93 -8.13 -9.95 7.03
N VAL A 94 -6.81 -9.76 7.21
CA VAL A 94 -6.11 -10.29 8.38
C VAL A 94 -6.60 -9.60 9.64
N ARG A 95 -7.02 -10.39 10.61
CA ARG A 95 -7.59 -9.93 11.89
C ARG A 95 -6.51 -9.44 12.84
N THR A 96 -6.88 -8.52 13.72
CA THR A 96 -6.02 -7.95 14.76
C THR A 96 -5.31 -9.03 15.57
N ARG A 97 -6.03 -10.09 15.98
CA ARG A 97 -5.46 -11.19 16.78
C ARG A 97 -4.29 -11.88 16.09
N ASP A 98 -4.35 -12.05 14.76
CA ASP A 98 -3.30 -12.75 14.01
C ASP A 98 -2.11 -11.82 13.69
N ILE A 99 -2.30 -10.51 13.68
CA ILE A 99 -1.21 -9.53 13.64
C ILE A 99 -0.50 -9.47 14.99
N VAL A 100 -1.25 -9.28 16.08
CA VAL A 100 -0.70 -9.04 17.42
C VAL A 100 0.04 -10.26 17.98
N LYS A 101 -0.43 -11.47 17.67
CA LYS A 101 0.24 -12.71 18.14
C LYS A 101 1.67 -12.90 17.63
N GLY A 102 1.99 -12.40 16.44
CA GLY A 102 3.35 -12.43 15.90
C GLY A 102 4.20 -11.22 16.29
N MET A 103 3.61 -10.20 16.92
CA MET A 103 4.23 -8.88 17.02
C MET A 103 5.41 -8.82 17.97
N GLU A 104 5.40 -9.56 19.09
CA GLU A 104 6.55 -9.60 20.01
C GLU A 104 7.79 -10.15 19.32
N GLY A 105 7.65 -11.28 18.61
CA GLY A 105 8.75 -11.84 17.82
C GLY A 105 9.18 -10.90 16.70
N THR A 106 8.23 -10.24 16.02
CA THR A 106 8.53 -9.22 15.01
C THR A 106 9.36 -8.10 15.60
N SER A 107 9.00 -7.58 16.78
CA SER A 107 9.70 -6.46 17.42
C SER A 107 11.13 -6.80 17.88
N GLU A 108 11.41 -8.08 18.18
CA GLU A 108 12.77 -8.56 18.49
C GLU A 108 13.59 -8.83 17.22
N ILE A 109 12.97 -9.43 16.20
CA ILE A 109 13.66 -9.84 14.97
C ILE A 109 13.96 -8.62 14.08
N LEU A 110 13.05 -7.66 14.02
CA LEU A 110 13.16 -6.46 13.21
C LEU A 110 13.54 -5.21 14.02
N ALA A 111 14.20 -5.37 15.17
CA ALA A 111 14.58 -4.23 16.02
C ALA A 111 15.45 -3.19 15.26
N ASP A 112 16.25 -3.62 14.29
CA ASP A 112 17.10 -2.79 13.45
C ASP A 112 16.39 -2.26 12.19
N ALA A 113 15.12 -2.58 11.97
CA ALA A 113 14.34 -2.04 10.87
C ALA A 113 14.06 -0.54 11.09
N PHE A 114 13.91 0.20 9.99
CA PHE A 114 13.52 1.61 10.08
C PHE A 114 12.13 1.75 10.68
N SER A 115 11.14 1.02 10.14
CA SER A 115 9.76 1.13 10.61
C SER A 115 8.94 -0.14 10.31
N LEU A 116 7.81 -0.25 11.00
CA LEU A 116 6.75 -1.19 10.73
C LEU A 116 5.53 -0.43 10.21
N GLU A 117 5.17 -0.59 8.93
CA GLU A 117 3.94 -0.05 8.40
C GLU A 117 2.77 -0.96 8.80
N CYS A 118 1.93 -0.50 9.72
CA CYS A 118 0.91 -1.34 10.36
C CYS A 118 -0.50 -0.74 10.32
N TRP A 119 -0.68 0.50 9.84
CA TRP A 119 -1.95 1.21 9.95
C TRP A 119 -2.22 2.18 8.79
N GLY A 120 -3.45 2.72 8.72
CA GLY A 120 -3.87 3.59 7.62
C GLY A 120 -4.32 2.84 6.37
N GLY A 121 -4.35 3.51 5.22
CA GLY A 121 -4.87 2.93 3.98
C GLY A 121 -6.29 2.40 4.13
N ALA A 122 -6.53 1.17 3.71
CA ALA A 122 -7.83 0.49 3.84
C ALA A 122 -8.04 -0.18 5.20
N THR A 123 -7.03 -0.24 6.07
CA THR A 123 -7.13 -0.90 7.38
C THR A 123 -8.29 -0.35 8.20
N PHE A 124 -8.45 0.98 8.23
CA PHE A 124 -9.48 1.63 9.03
C PHE A 124 -10.90 1.23 8.58
N ASP A 125 -11.19 1.40 7.30
CA ASP A 125 -12.49 1.07 6.71
C ASP A 125 -12.81 -0.42 6.82
N VAL A 126 -11.85 -1.28 6.47
CA VAL A 126 -12.05 -2.73 6.48
C VAL A 126 -12.22 -3.28 7.89
N ALA A 127 -11.49 -2.77 8.88
CA ALA A 127 -11.64 -3.17 10.26
C ALA A 127 -13.08 -2.94 10.75
N TYR A 128 -13.65 -1.75 10.50
CA TYR A 128 -15.02 -1.47 10.88
C TYR A 128 -16.06 -2.22 10.06
N ARG A 129 -15.98 -2.15 8.73
CA ARG A 129 -17.05 -2.63 7.84
C ARG A 129 -17.11 -4.13 7.66
N PHE A 130 -15.98 -4.80 7.74
CA PHE A 130 -15.90 -6.22 7.40
C PHE A 130 -15.40 -7.10 8.53
N LEU A 131 -14.53 -6.60 9.39
CA LEU A 131 -13.98 -7.40 10.48
C LEU A 131 -14.73 -7.19 11.80
N HIS A 132 -15.49 -6.08 11.91
CA HIS A 132 -16.13 -5.64 13.14
C HIS A 132 -15.14 -5.52 14.29
N GLU A 133 -13.96 -4.96 13.99
CA GLU A 133 -12.87 -4.69 14.91
C GLU A 133 -12.59 -3.19 14.98
N SER A 134 -12.14 -2.70 16.14
CA SER A 134 -11.66 -1.32 16.26
C SER A 134 -10.26 -1.18 15.66
N PRO A 135 -10.05 -0.31 14.65
CA PRO A 135 -8.72 -0.03 14.16
C PRO A 135 -7.84 0.68 15.19
N TRP A 136 -8.42 1.41 16.13
CA TRP A 136 -7.71 2.07 17.22
C TRP A 136 -7.18 1.05 18.22
N GLU A 137 -8.00 0.12 18.68
CA GLU A 137 -7.58 -0.99 19.54
C GLU A 137 -6.47 -1.83 18.88
N ARG A 138 -6.57 -2.07 17.56
CA ARG A 138 -5.51 -2.73 16.80
C ARG A 138 -4.19 -1.98 16.92
N LEU A 139 -4.19 -0.65 16.77
CA LEU A 139 -3.00 0.17 16.85
C LEU A 139 -2.41 0.15 18.26
N ASP A 140 -3.24 0.32 19.29
CA ASP A 140 -2.83 0.28 20.70
C ASP A 140 -2.16 -1.06 21.06
N LEU A 141 -2.76 -2.18 20.63
CA LEU A 141 -2.19 -3.51 20.85
C LEU A 141 -0.87 -3.74 20.10
N ILE A 142 -0.75 -3.23 18.87
CA ILE A 142 0.52 -3.29 18.13
C ILE A 142 1.60 -2.47 18.85
N ARG A 143 1.26 -1.25 19.31
CA ARG A 143 2.20 -0.40 20.06
C ARG A 143 2.65 -1.06 21.36
N GLU A 144 1.74 -1.68 22.09
CA GLU A 144 2.07 -2.43 23.32
C GLU A 144 3.11 -3.52 23.04
N LYS A 145 2.94 -4.28 21.95
CA LYS A 145 3.80 -5.41 21.61
C LYS A 145 5.09 -5.04 20.88
N ALA A 146 5.15 -3.87 20.25
CA ALA A 146 6.31 -3.37 19.52
C ALA A 146 6.73 -1.96 19.98
N PRO A 147 7.14 -1.78 21.27
CA PRO A 147 7.47 -0.47 21.84
C PRO A 147 8.79 0.13 21.33
N ASN A 148 9.62 -0.64 20.65
CA ASN A 148 10.92 -0.24 20.12
C ASN A 148 10.89 0.14 18.64
N LEU A 149 9.87 -0.29 17.89
CA LEU A 149 9.76 0.01 16.46
C LEU A 149 9.05 1.35 16.21
N LEU A 150 9.49 2.08 15.18
CA LEU A 150 8.70 3.18 14.63
C LEU A 150 7.47 2.58 13.94
N LEU A 151 6.27 2.96 14.39
CA LEU A 151 5.03 2.58 13.72
C LEU A 151 4.69 3.59 12.63
N GLN A 152 4.47 3.08 11.43
CA GLN A 152 4.17 3.88 10.26
C GLN A 152 2.74 3.67 9.79
N MET A 153 2.10 4.77 9.37
CA MET A 153 0.80 4.72 8.72
C MET A 153 0.82 5.37 7.33
N LEU A 154 -0.10 4.92 6.49
CA LEU A 154 -0.42 5.58 5.23
C LEU A 154 -1.58 6.57 5.43
N LEU A 155 -1.36 7.85 5.10
CA LEU A 155 -2.33 8.93 5.25
C LEU A 155 -2.59 9.62 3.90
N ARG A 156 -3.87 9.66 3.47
CA ARG A 156 -4.27 10.24 2.19
C ARG A 156 -4.53 11.74 2.31
N GLY A 157 -3.55 12.54 2.67
CA GLY A 157 -3.68 14.00 2.76
C GLY A 157 -5.04 14.45 3.31
N ALA A 158 -5.77 15.26 2.56
CA ALA A 158 -7.10 15.76 2.91
C ALA A 158 -8.19 14.68 3.01
N ASN A 159 -7.95 13.46 2.52
CA ASN A 159 -8.88 12.32 2.67
C ASN A 159 -8.62 11.51 3.95
N ALA A 160 -7.57 11.77 4.71
CA ALA A 160 -7.14 10.97 5.86
C ALA A 160 -7.11 9.47 5.56
N VAL A 161 -8.06 8.69 6.09
CA VAL A 161 -8.26 7.26 5.81
C VAL A 161 -9.54 6.98 5.01
N GLY A 162 -10.24 8.04 4.58
CA GLY A 162 -11.48 7.95 3.79
C GLY A 162 -11.24 8.09 2.28
N TYR A 163 -12.34 8.37 1.56
CA TYR A 163 -12.38 8.45 0.10
C TYR A 163 -12.83 9.82 -0.42
N THR A 164 -13.18 10.73 0.49
CA THR A 164 -13.59 12.12 0.23
C THR A 164 -12.76 13.06 1.09
N ASN A 165 -12.68 14.33 0.73
CA ASN A 165 -11.99 15.33 1.54
C ASN A 165 -12.75 15.58 2.83
N TYR A 166 -12.02 15.63 3.94
CA TYR A 166 -12.52 16.03 5.24
C TYR A 166 -12.13 17.48 5.54
N PRO A 167 -12.91 18.18 6.38
CA PRO A 167 -12.50 19.51 6.89
C PRO A 167 -11.17 19.46 7.64
N ASP A 168 -10.42 20.55 7.57
CA ASP A 168 -9.07 20.66 8.17
C ASP A 168 -9.02 20.28 9.64
N ASN A 169 -10.03 20.70 10.42
CA ASN A 169 -10.10 20.37 11.84
C ASN A 169 -10.23 18.86 12.10
N VAL A 170 -10.91 18.12 11.22
CA VAL A 170 -11.02 16.67 11.32
C VAL A 170 -9.69 16.00 11.00
N ILE A 171 -8.97 16.48 9.96
CA ILE A 171 -7.63 15.99 9.63
C ILE A 171 -6.67 16.20 10.79
N ARG A 172 -6.66 17.40 11.37
CA ARG A 172 -5.78 17.74 12.50
C ARG A 172 -6.07 16.87 13.71
N GLU A 173 -7.32 16.70 14.08
CA GLU A 173 -7.70 15.89 15.25
C GLU A 173 -7.40 14.41 15.03
N PHE A 174 -7.66 13.89 13.82
CA PHE A 174 -7.31 12.51 13.44
C PHE A 174 -5.80 12.24 13.60
N ILE A 175 -4.94 13.17 13.15
CA ILE A 175 -3.48 13.05 13.28
C ILE A 175 -3.03 13.05 14.73
N LYS A 176 -3.59 13.94 15.56
CA LYS A 176 -3.30 13.99 17.01
C LYS A 176 -3.63 12.67 17.68
N GLU A 177 -4.82 12.13 17.42
CA GLU A 177 -5.24 10.86 18.00
C GLU A 177 -4.38 9.68 17.49
N ALA A 178 -4.03 9.65 16.21
CA ALA A 178 -3.14 8.65 15.67
C ALA A 178 -1.73 8.71 16.28
N ALA A 179 -1.19 9.92 16.46
CA ALA A 179 0.09 10.15 17.13
C ALA A 179 0.04 9.71 18.61
N ARG A 180 -1.07 10.01 19.31
CA ARG A 180 -1.31 9.62 20.71
C ARG A 180 -1.40 8.09 20.86
N SER A 181 -2.08 7.40 19.93
CA SER A 181 -2.20 5.94 19.91
C SER A 181 -0.95 5.22 19.41
N GLY A 182 0.09 5.97 19.02
CA GLY A 182 1.42 5.39 18.81
C GLY A 182 1.98 5.45 17.38
N ILE A 183 1.36 6.15 16.44
CA ILE A 183 1.98 6.39 15.13
C ILE A 183 3.15 7.36 15.26
N ASP A 184 4.27 6.99 14.67
CA ASP A 184 5.53 7.73 14.67
C ASP A 184 5.87 8.32 13.29
N VAL A 185 5.55 7.59 12.22
CA VAL A 185 5.82 7.97 10.84
C VAL A 185 4.51 8.12 10.08
N PHE A 186 4.22 9.32 9.62
CA PHE A 186 3.06 9.62 8.79
C PHE A 186 3.49 9.72 7.33
N ARG A 187 3.18 8.69 6.54
CA ARG A 187 3.36 8.70 5.10
C ARG A 187 2.19 9.40 4.44
N ILE A 188 2.37 10.67 4.11
CA ILE A 188 1.34 11.55 3.58
C ILE A 188 1.46 11.60 2.06
N PHE A 189 0.37 11.33 1.35
CA PHE A 189 0.29 11.47 -0.10
C PHE A 189 -1.03 12.09 -0.55
N ASP A 190 -1.04 12.66 -1.73
CA ASP A 190 -2.25 13.05 -2.45
C ASP A 190 -2.44 12.17 -3.69
N SER A 191 -3.67 11.82 -4.02
CA SER A 191 -3.98 10.88 -5.10
C SER A 191 -3.69 11.40 -6.51
N LEU A 192 -3.48 12.70 -6.64
CA LEU A 192 -3.14 13.38 -7.88
C LEU A 192 -1.77 14.09 -7.80
N ASN A 193 -1.01 13.83 -6.73
CA ASN A 193 0.22 14.56 -6.38
C ASN A 193 -0.02 16.07 -6.21
N TRP A 194 -1.20 16.45 -5.75
CA TRP A 194 -1.56 17.84 -5.51
C TRP A 194 -1.09 18.27 -4.12
N ILE A 195 0.01 19.03 -4.06
CA ILE A 195 0.67 19.42 -2.79
C ILE A 195 -0.27 20.14 -1.82
N PRO A 196 -1.16 21.08 -2.24
CA PRO A 196 -2.09 21.71 -1.31
C PRO A 196 -3.00 20.72 -0.56
N GLY A 197 -3.33 19.57 -1.17
CA GLY A 197 -4.08 18.49 -0.51
C GLY A 197 -3.31 17.78 0.61
N MET A 198 -1.99 18.01 0.73
CA MET A 198 -1.13 17.42 1.75
C MET A 198 -0.80 18.40 2.89
N GLU A 199 -0.91 19.71 2.67
CA GLU A 199 -0.38 20.75 3.55
C GLU A 199 -0.92 20.66 4.98
N VAL A 200 -2.23 20.56 5.16
CA VAL A 200 -2.85 20.49 6.50
C VAL A 200 -2.34 19.30 7.30
N ALA A 201 -2.19 18.15 6.62
CA ALA A 201 -1.68 16.94 7.24
C ALA A 201 -0.19 17.07 7.60
N MET A 202 0.63 17.62 6.69
CA MET A 202 2.06 17.87 6.95
C MET A 202 2.26 18.80 8.13
N ASP A 203 1.56 19.94 8.13
CA ASP A 203 1.61 20.92 9.22
C ASP A 203 1.28 20.31 10.58
N GLU A 204 0.23 19.49 10.64
CA GLU A 204 -0.18 18.89 11.90
C GLU A 204 0.81 17.84 12.40
N VAL A 205 1.35 17.00 11.51
CA VAL A 205 2.37 15.99 11.86
C VAL A 205 3.63 16.66 12.42
N LEU A 206 4.06 17.78 11.80
CA LEU A 206 5.19 18.56 12.29
C LEU A 206 4.94 19.12 13.70
N LYS A 207 3.70 19.60 13.99
CA LYS A 207 3.31 20.09 15.32
C LYS A 207 3.26 19.00 16.39
N GLN A 208 3.04 17.75 15.98
CA GLN A 208 3.00 16.59 16.88
C GLN A 208 4.39 16.00 17.14
N ASP A 209 5.48 16.61 16.65
CA ASP A 209 6.85 16.11 16.74
C ASP A 209 6.98 14.65 16.22
N LYS A 210 6.25 14.35 15.14
CA LYS A 210 6.30 13.05 14.45
C LYS A 210 7.03 13.16 13.12
N ILE A 211 7.44 12.03 12.57
CA ILE A 211 8.15 11.98 11.29
C ILE A 211 7.15 12.24 10.16
N CYS A 212 7.27 13.41 9.54
CA CYS A 212 6.55 13.78 8.33
C CYS A 212 7.28 13.18 7.12
N GLN A 213 6.71 12.11 6.56
CA GLN A 213 7.19 11.51 5.33
C GLN A 213 6.28 11.92 4.18
N ALA A 214 6.68 12.96 3.45
CA ALA A 214 5.96 13.43 2.28
C ALA A 214 6.19 12.49 1.09
N THR A 215 5.16 12.27 0.28
CA THR A 215 5.17 11.20 -0.71
C THR A 215 4.85 11.73 -2.10
N ILE A 216 5.62 11.29 -3.10
CA ILE A 216 5.31 11.47 -4.51
C ILE A 216 4.85 10.11 -5.08
N CYS A 217 3.64 10.06 -5.58
CA CYS A 217 3.13 8.89 -6.30
C CYS A 217 3.81 8.81 -7.67
N TYR A 218 4.48 7.69 -7.94
CA TYR A 218 5.16 7.47 -9.22
C TYR A 218 4.15 7.01 -10.28
N THR A 219 4.22 7.62 -11.45
CA THR A 219 3.49 7.23 -12.66
C THR A 219 4.29 7.59 -13.90
N GLY A 220 3.87 7.11 -15.08
CA GLY A 220 4.62 7.32 -16.31
C GLY A 220 5.86 6.43 -16.41
N ASP A 221 6.79 6.83 -17.25
CA ASP A 221 8.09 6.16 -17.41
C ASP A 221 9.17 7.20 -17.73
N ILE A 222 10.03 7.50 -16.76
CA ILE A 222 11.12 8.50 -16.91
C ILE A 222 12.20 8.08 -17.91
N LEU A 223 12.17 6.83 -18.40
CA LEU A 223 13.08 6.35 -19.43
C LEU A 223 12.48 6.45 -20.84
N ASP A 224 11.17 6.65 -20.97
CA ASP A 224 10.51 6.81 -22.25
C ASP A 224 10.48 8.30 -22.66
N PRO A 225 11.24 8.70 -23.69
CA PRO A 225 11.30 10.09 -24.13
C PRO A 225 9.97 10.61 -24.74
N LYS A 226 9.02 9.72 -25.00
CA LYS A 226 7.69 10.09 -25.51
C LYS A 226 6.71 10.50 -24.39
N ARG A 227 7.06 10.22 -23.14
CA ARG A 227 6.27 10.61 -21.96
C ARG A 227 6.84 11.89 -21.37
N ASP A 228 6.20 13.02 -21.67
CA ASP A 228 6.68 14.37 -21.35
C ASP A 228 6.08 14.96 -20.07
N LYS A 229 4.98 14.36 -19.53
CA LYS A 229 4.30 14.87 -18.35
C LYS A 229 5.04 14.56 -17.05
N TYR A 230 5.35 13.29 -16.78
CA TYR A 230 5.99 12.84 -15.53
C TYR A 230 7.48 12.57 -15.76
N THR A 231 8.19 13.64 -16.11
CA THR A 231 9.64 13.60 -16.38
C THR A 231 10.45 13.53 -15.10
N LEU A 232 11.75 13.24 -15.21
CA LEU A 232 12.66 13.30 -14.07
C LEU A 232 12.63 14.68 -13.39
N ASN A 233 12.54 15.76 -14.18
CA ASN A 233 12.44 17.13 -13.66
C ASN A 233 11.15 17.39 -12.87
N TYR A 234 10.04 16.75 -13.26
CA TYR A 234 8.78 16.79 -12.48
C TYR A 234 9.02 16.28 -11.06
N TYR A 235 9.64 15.09 -10.93
CA TYR A 235 9.93 14.50 -9.62
C TYR A 235 10.91 15.34 -8.79
N VAL A 236 11.93 15.89 -9.41
CA VAL A 236 12.91 16.77 -8.73
C VAL A 236 12.23 18.03 -8.19
N LYS A 237 11.43 18.70 -9.00
CA LYS A 237 10.73 19.91 -8.57
C LYS A 237 9.81 19.64 -7.39
N MET A 238 9.04 18.57 -7.47
CA MET A 238 8.10 18.19 -6.41
C MET A 238 8.85 17.79 -5.14
N ALA A 239 9.93 17.04 -5.24
CA ALA A 239 10.75 16.65 -4.10
C ALA A 239 11.32 17.85 -3.35
N LYS A 240 11.87 18.85 -4.09
CA LYS A 240 12.36 20.10 -3.51
C LYS A 240 11.27 20.91 -2.81
N GLU A 241 10.08 20.95 -3.40
CA GLU A 241 8.94 21.64 -2.79
C GLU A 241 8.52 20.99 -1.46
N LEU A 242 8.45 19.65 -1.43
CA LEU A 242 8.09 18.92 -0.22
C LEU A 242 9.16 19.04 0.87
N GLU A 243 10.44 19.00 0.51
CA GLU A 243 11.53 19.30 1.44
C GLU A 243 11.44 20.73 2.00
N HIS A 244 11.21 21.72 1.13
CA HIS A 244 11.06 23.12 1.54
C HIS A 244 9.88 23.33 2.51
N ARG A 245 8.84 22.52 2.41
CA ARG A 245 7.69 22.51 3.32
C ARG A 245 7.93 21.78 4.64
N GLY A 246 9.15 21.33 4.88
CA GLY A 246 9.58 20.75 6.16
C GLY A 246 9.38 19.24 6.27
N ALA A 247 9.20 18.52 5.16
CA ALA A 247 9.22 17.06 5.20
C ALA A 247 10.53 16.54 5.80
N HIS A 248 10.44 15.62 6.75
CA HIS A 248 11.62 14.96 7.32
C HIS A 248 12.21 13.89 6.39
N MET A 249 11.38 13.28 5.56
CA MET A 249 11.74 12.24 4.59
C MET A 249 10.87 12.35 3.35
N LEU A 250 11.41 11.90 2.21
CA LEU A 250 10.68 11.74 0.97
C LEU A 250 10.38 10.27 0.72
N CYS A 251 9.13 9.94 0.35
CA CYS A 251 8.79 8.63 -0.17
C CYS A 251 8.48 8.70 -1.68
N ILE A 252 9.12 7.87 -2.47
CA ILE A 252 8.71 7.57 -3.84
C ILE A 252 7.77 6.36 -3.77
N LYS A 253 6.50 6.57 -4.12
CA LYS A 253 5.46 5.55 -4.02
C LYS A 253 5.04 5.06 -5.40
N ASP A 254 5.54 3.89 -5.75
CA ASP A 254 5.14 3.16 -6.95
C ASP A 254 4.05 2.13 -6.60
N MET A 255 2.80 2.56 -6.60
CA MET A 255 1.65 1.74 -6.22
C MET A 255 1.26 0.69 -7.26
N SER A 256 1.86 0.73 -8.44
CA SER A 256 1.55 -0.20 -9.54
C SER A 256 2.67 -1.20 -9.84
N GLY A 257 3.89 -0.94 -9.35
CA GLY A 257 5.06 -1.74 -9.71
C GLY A 257 5.58 -1.45 -11.12
N ILE A 258 5.42 -0.20 -11.58
CA ILE A 258 5.83 0.25 -12.92
C ILE A 258 7.20 0.94 -12.95
N LEU A 259 7.76 1.26 -11.80
CA LEU A 259 9.11 1.82 -11.70
C LEU A 259 10.14 0.75 -12.08
N LYS A 260 10.60 0.80 -13.32
CA LYS A 260 11.58 -0.15 -13.84
C LYS A 260 12.91 -0.06 -13.09
N PRO A 261 13.68 -1.15 -12.95
CA PRO A 261 14.93 -1.16 -12.16
C PRO A 261 15.90 -0.04 -12.51
N TYR A 262 16.15 0.19 -13.79
CA TYR A 262 17.05 1.28 -14.23
C TYR A 262 16.43 2.67 -14.09
N ALA A 263 15.09 2.78 -14.13
CA ALA A 263 14.40 4.02 -13.80
C ALA A 263 14.55 4.33 -12.30
N ALA A 264 14.43 3.33 -11.42
CA ALA A 264 14.66 3.47 -9.99
C ALA A 264 16.06 3.98 -9.70
N LYS A 265 17.10 3.37 -10.30
CA LYS A 265 18.49 3.83 -10.18
C LYS A 265 18.64 5.28 -10.60
N LYS A 266 18.12 5.66 -11.79
CA LYS A 266 18.20 7.02 -12.31
C LYS A 266 17.47 8.03 -11.42
N LEU A 267 16.24 7.72 -11.00
CA LEU A 267 15.43 8.59 -10.15
C LEU A 267 16.10 8.83 -8.80
N VAL A 268 16.47 7.76 -8.11
CA VAL A 268 17.10 7.83 -6.79
C VAL A 268 18.43 8.58 -6.85
N SER A 269 19.33 8.23 -7.79
CA SER A 269 20.63 8.91 -7.92
C SER A 269 20.49 10.41 -8.18
N THR A 270 19.48 10.82 -8.97
CA THR A 270 19.21 12.23 -9.21
C THR A 270 18.64 12.91 -7.95
N LEU A 271 17.65 12.32 -7.28
CA LEU A 271 17.06 12.90 -6.09
C LEU A 271 18.08 13.03 -4.94
N LYS A 272 18.99 12.06 -4.77
CA LYS A 272 20.08 12.13 -3.77
C LYS A 272 21.07 13.29 -4.01
N GLN A 273 21.12 13.84 -5.22
CA GLN A 273 21.92 15.02 -5.55
C GLN A 273 21.14 16.33 -5.37
N GLU A 274 19.81 16.26 -5.38
CA GLU A 274 18.94 17.43 -5.48
C GLU A 274 18.25 17.81 -4.16
N ILE A 275 18.11 16.86 -3.21
CA ILE A 275 17.50 17.06 -1.90
C ILE A 275 18.40 16.56 -0.78
N GLY A 276 18.24 17.13 0.42
CA GLY A 276 19.06 16.82 1.61
C GLY A 276 18.36 15.91 2.63
N ILE A 277 17.15 15.40 2.34
CA ILE A 277 16.39 14.53 3.25
C ILE A 277 16.46 13.06 2.81
N PRO A 278 16.27 12.08 3.72
CA PRO A 278 16.27 10.67 3.37
C PRO A 278 15.19 10.31 2.36
N ILE A 279 15.49 9.33 1.50
CA ILE A 279 14.58 8.83 0.48
C ILE A 279 14.17 7.40 0.83
N GLN A 280 12.87 7.15 0.85
CA GLN A 280 12.27 5.81 0.98
C GLN A 280 11.60 5.43 -0.34
N LEU A 281 11.84 4.19 -0.79
CA LEU A 281 11.19 3.64 -1.97
C LEU A 281 10.14 2.61 -1.57
N HIS A 282 8.91 2.85 -1.99
CA HIS A 282 7.78 1.92 -1.91
C HIS A 282 7.41 1.44 -3.31
N THR A 283 7.27 0.15 -3.50
CA THR A 283 6.84 -0.42 -4.77
C THR A 283 6.08 -1.74 -4.59
N HIS A 284 5.28 -2.12 -5.59
CA HIS A 284 4.56 -3.40 -5.64
C HIS A 284 5.19 -4.33 -6.68
N ASP A 285 5.32 -5.62 -6.37
CA ASP A 285 6.04 -6.58 -7.21
C ASP A 285 5.16 -7.26 -8.28
N THR A 286 4.17 -6.53 -8.79
CA THR A 286 3.22 -7.05 -9.78
C THR A 286 3.91 -7.54 -11.06
N SER A 287 4.97 -6.88 -11.48
CA SER A 287 5.75 -7.28 -12.65
C SER A 287 6.78 -8.39 -12.38
N GLY A 288 7.14 -8.64 -11.10
CA GLY A 288 8.25 -9.51 -10.71
C GLY A 288 9.64 -8.89 -10.84
N ASN A 289 9.73 -7.59 -11.13
CA ASN A 289 11.00 -6.88 -11.32
C ASN A 289 11.42 -6.05 -10.10
N GLN A 290 10.61 -6.01 -9.04
CA GLN A 290 10.80 -4.98 -8.03
C GLN A 290 11.88 -5.32 -6.99
N VAL A 291 12.25 -6.58 -6.83
CA VAL A 291 13.49 -6.93 -6.13
C VAL A 291 14.70 -6.28 -6.83
N ALA A 292 14.78 -6.39 -8.16
CA ALA A 292 15.84 -5.74 -8.94
C ALA A 292 15.77 -4.21 -8.86
N ALA A 293 14.58 -3.62 -8.83
CA ALA A 293 14.39 -2.18 -8.64
C ALA A 293 14.92 -1.72 -7.27
N CYS A 294 14.64 -2.46 -6.20
CA CYS A 294 15.16 -2.18 -4.86
C CYS A 294 16.69 -2.30 -4.80
N LEU A 295 17.28 -3.31 -5.44
CA LEU A 295 18.73 -3.49 -5.48
C LEU A 295 19.41 -2.34 -6.23
N LEU A 296 18.91 -1.95 -7.40
CA LEU A 296 19.46 -0.82 -8.17
C LEU A 296 19.22 0.54 -7.49
N ALA A 297 18.11 0.69 -6.75
CA ALA A 297 17.89 1.85 -5.91
C ALA A 297 18.87 1.88 -4.72
N ALA A 298 19.17 0.73 -4.12
CA ALA A 298 20.16 0.61 -3.05
C ALA A 298 21.56 1.02 -3.53
N GLU A 299 21.99 0.57 -4.72
CA GLU A 299 23.22 1.02 -5.35
C GLU A 299 23.23 2.53 -5.61
N ALA A 300 22.07 3.12 -5.95
CA ALA A 300 21.93 4.56 -6.17
C ALA A 300 21.84 5.38 -4.88
N GLY A 301 21.86 4.74 -3.71
CA GLY A 301 21.89 5.40 -2.40
C GLY A 301 20.52 5.66 -1.77
N VAL A 302 19.45 4.93 -2.15
CA VAL A 302 18.19 4.99 -1.41
C VAL A 302 18.43 4.61 0.06
N ASP A 303 17.78 5.31 0.98
CA ASP A 303 18.04 5.13 2.40
C ASP A 303 17.19 4.00 3.00
N VAL A 304 15.92 3.91 2.59
CA VAL A 304 14.96 2.92 3.08
C VAL A 304 14.19 2.30 1.91
N VAL A 305 13.87 1.01 1.98
CA VAL A 305 12.95 0.34 1.05
C VAL A 305 11.81 -0.36 1.79
N ASP A 306 10.64 -0.37 1.16
CA ASP A 306 9.48 -1.09 1.67
C ASP A 306 9.48 -2.53 1.16
N LEU A 307 9.43 -3.47 2.09
CA LEU A 307 9.46 -4.90 1.79
C LEU A 307 8.41 -5.63 2.64
N ALA A 308 8.05 -6.82 2.23
CA ALA A 308 7.22 -7.71 3.01
C ALA A 308 7.95 -9.03 3.29
N ILE A 309 7.64 -9.68 4.40
CA ILE A 309 8.11 -11.04 4.69
C ILE A 309 7.76 -11.97 3.52
N SER A 310 8.66 -12.87 3.14
CA SER A 310 8.56 -13.68 1.91
C SER A 310 7.20 -14.33 1.69
N SER A 311 6.57 -14.89 2.71
CA SER A 311 5.24 -15.51 2.62
C SER A 311 4.11 -14.52 2.33
N MET A 312 4.34 -13.23 2.54
CA MET A 312 3.40 -12.14 2.28
C MET A 312 3.88 -11.18 1.17
N ALA A 313 4.94 -11.55 0.45
CA ALA A 313 5.56 -10.77 -0.60
C ALA A 313 5.13 -11.22 -2.01
N GLY A 314 5.52 -10.42 -3.01
CA GLY A 314 5.31 -10.74 -4.42
C GLY A 314 3.91 -10.45 -4.95
N MET A 315 3.70 -10.68 -6.23
CA MET A 315 2.42 -10.40 -6.91
C MET A 315 2.01 -8.93 -6.72
N THR A 316 0.79 -8.73 -6.20
CA THR A 316 0.28 -7.38 -5.90
C THR A 316 0.83 -6.78 -4.60
N SER A 317 1.63 -7.51 -3.84
CA SER A 317 2.30 -7.05 -2.62
C SER A 317 3.69 -6.46 -2.91
N GLN A 318 4.43 -6.12 -1.85
CA GLN A 318 5.78 -5.59 -1.93
C GLN A 318 6.80 -6.70 -2.27
N PRO A 319 8.03 -6.33 -2.68
CA PRO A 319 9.12 -7.28 -2.87
C PRO A 319 9.48 -8.03 -1.57
N SER A 320 10.04 -9.23 -1.74
CA SER A 320 10.42 -10.09 -0.62
C SER A 320 11.58 -9.51 0.19
N MET A 321 11.37 -9.31 1.50
CA MET A 321 12.39 -8.88 2.45
C MET A 321 13.56 -9.86 2.51
N ASN A 322 13.25 -11.16 2.61
CA ASN A 322 14.28 -12.19 2.67
C ASN A 322 15.14 -12.22 1.40
N ALA A 323 14.52 -12.01 0.23
CA ALA A 323 15.27 -12.00 -1.04
C ALA A 323 16.19 -10.79 -1.16
N VAL A 324 15.72 -9.59 -0.80
CA VAL A 324 16.54 -8.38 -0.83
C VAL A 324 17.65 -8.45 0.21
N ALA A 325 17.36 -8.90 1.44
CA ALA A 325 18.37 -9.09 2.48
C ALA A 325 19.46 -10.08 2.04
N ALA A 326 19.06 -11.23 1.49
CA ALA A 326 20.01 -12.23 0.99
C ALA A 326 20.87 -11.70 -0.18
N ALA A 327 20.27 -10.94 -1.11
CA ALA A 327 20.99 -10.39 -2.26
C ALA A 327 22.02 -9.33 -1.86
N LEU A 328 21.81 -8.61 -0.77
CA LEU A 328 22.72 -7.55 -0.28
C LEU A 328 23.74 -8.05 0.75
N GLN A 329 23.61 -9.30 1.21
CA GLN A 329 24.49 -9.85 2.22
C GLN A 329 25.96 -9.79 1.78
N GLY A 330 26.83 -9.26 2.66
CA GLY A 330 28.25 -9.09 2.38
C GLY A 330 28.61 -7.90 1.45
N THR A 331 27.63 -7.07 1.08
CA THR A 331 27.89 -5.82 0.33
C THR A 331 27.95 -4.61 1.27
N GLU A 332 28.32 -3.45 0.76
CA GLU A 332 28.27 -2.18 1.53
C GLU A 332 26.84 -1.79 1.94
N ARG A 333 25.82 -2.33 1.25
CA ARG A 333 24.42 -2.07 1.48
C ARG A 333 23.73 -3.20 2.26
N ASP A 334 24.52 -4.12 2.84
CA ASP A 334 24.00 -5.21 3.67
C ASP A 334 23.05 -4.67 4.73
N THR A 335 21.85 -5.23 4.79
CA THR A 335 20.80 -4.79 5.71
C THR A 335 21.11 -5.12 7.18
N GLY A 336 21.98 -6.11 7.40
CA GLY A 336 22.30 -6.66 8.73
C GLY A 336 21.20 -7.56 9.30
N LEU A 337 20.13 -7.86 8.53
CA LEU A 337 19.06 -8.75 8.98
C LEU A 337 19.52 -10.22 8.95
N ASP A 338 19.19 -10.93 10.01
CA ASP A 338 19.47 -12.36 10.14
C ASP A 338 18.42 -13.18 9.37
N LEU A 339 18.86 -13.87 8.31
CA LEU A 339 17.99 -14.65 7.44
C LEU A 339 17.31 -15.83 8.15
N GLU A 340 17.98 -16.46 9.13
CA GLU A 340 17.39 -17.55 9.90
C GLU A 340 16.27 -17.03 10.80
N ARG A 341 16.47 -15.86 11.42
CA ARG A 341 15.44 -15.20 12.22
C ARG A 341 14.26 -14.71 11.36
N LEU A 342 14.53 -14.17 10.17
CA LEU A 342 13.48 -13.82 9.21
C LEU A 342 12.66 -15.04 8.79
N GLN A 343 13.26 -16.24 8.74
CA GLN A 343 12.52 -17.45 8.41
C GLN A 343 11.46 -17.81 9.46
N PHE A 344 11.64 -17.45 10.73
CA PHE A 344 10.59 -17.64 11.75
C PHE A 344 9.37 -16.76 11.43
N LEU A 345 9.58 -15.50 11.03
CA LEU A 345 8.49 -14.63 10.61
C LEU A 345 7.82 -15.15 9.32
N THR A 346 8.61 -15.63 8.36
CA THR A 346 8.11 -16.23 7.13
C THR A 346 7.19 -17.41 7.42
N ASN A 347 7.60 -18.31 8.31
CA ASN A 347 6.82 -19.48 8.71
C ASN A 347 5.51 -19.08 9.40
N TYR A 348 5.55 -18.11 10.29
CA TYR A 348 4.35 -17.59 10.95
C TYR A 348 3.34 -17.01 9.95
N TRP A 349 3.81 -16.11 9.08
CA TRP A 349 2.94 -15.47 8.11
C TRP A 349 2.47 -16.42 7.00
N GLU A 350 3.22 -17.47 6.67
CA GLU A 350 2.74 -18.55 5.81
C GLU A 350 1.54 -19.27 6.42
N ASP A 351 1.60 -19.59 7.70
CA ASP A 351 0.50 -20.25 8.40
C ASP A 351 -0.71 -19.31 8.56
N VAL A 352 -0.47 -18.02 8.81
CA VAL A 352 -1.53 -17.00 8.81
C VAL A 352 -2.17 -16.89 7.43
N ARG A 353 -1.38 -16.74 6.36
CA ARG A 353 -1.87 -16.57 4.98
C ARG A 353 -2.80 -17.71 4.55
N LYS A 354 -2.46 -18.95 4.88
CA LYS A 354 -3.29 -20.14 4.60
C LYS A 354 -4.70 -20.05 5.19
N ARG A 355 -4.89 -19.33 6.30
CA ARG A 355 -6.21 -19.13 6.94
C ARG A 355 -7.08 -18.12 6.18
N TYR A 356 -6.46 -17.29 5.36
CA TYR A 356 -7.10 -16.22 4.60
C TYR A 356 -7.08 -16.46 3.10
N ASP A 357 -6.76 -17.67 2.63
CA ASP A 357 -6.63 -18.05 1.21
C ASP A 357 -7.89 -17.73 0.39
N SER A 358 -9.08 -17.81 1.03
CA SER A 358 -10.35 -17.45 0.40
C SER A 358 -10.47 -15.99 -0.03
N PHE A 359 -9.59 -15.12 0.48
CA PHE A 359 -9.55 -13.70 0.13
C PHE A 359 -8.48 -13.37 -0.91
N GLU A 360 -7.68 -14.33 -1.33
CA GLU A 360 -6.68 -14.12 -2.37
C GLU A 360 -7.31 -13.78 -3.71
N SER A 361 -6.63 -12.94 -4.49
CA SER A 361 -7.09 -12.51 -5.82
C SER A 361 -7.09 -13.63 -6.87
N GLY A 362 -6.49 -14.79 -6.56
CA GLY A 362 -6.32 -15.91 -7.48
C GLY A 362 -5.29 -15.65 -8.59
N LEU A 363 -4.44 -14.64 -8.45
CA LEU A 363 -3.27 -14.46 -9.30
C LEU A 363 -2.26 -15.58 -9.02
N GLN A 364 -1.76 -16.21 -10.08
CA GLN A 364 -0.81 -17.32 -9.97
C GLN A 364 0.61 -16.94 -10.36
N CYS A 365 0.80 -15.79 -11.00
CA CYS A 365 2.12 -15.33 -11.43
C CYS A 365 2.18 -13.80 -11.52
N ASN A 366 3.39 -13.27 -11.46
CA ASN A 366 3.69 -11.90 -11.83
C ASN A 366 3.44 -11.69 -13.32
N ASN A 367 3.08 -10.46 -13.72
CA ASN A 367 2.74 -10.16 -15.11
C ASN A 367 3.25 -8.79 -15.54
N ALA A 368 4.02 -8.77 -16.63
CA ALA A 368 4.53 -7.54 -17.24
C ALA A 368 3.44 -6.69 -17.94
N ASP A 369 2.22 -7.18 -18.06
CA ASP A 369 1.06 -6.40 -18.53
C ASP A 369 0.84 -5.11 -17.72
N ILE A 370 1.35 -5.07 -16.48
CA ILE A 370 1.30 -3.89 -15.64
C ILE A 370 1.93 -2.66 -16.30
N TYR A 371 2.97 -2.83 -17.10
CA TYR A 371 3.61 -1.72 -17.82
C TYR A 371 2.72 -1.15 -18.94
N ARG A 372 1.70 -1.90 -19.37
CA ARG A 372 0.70 -1.46 -20.37
C ARG A 372 -0.52 -0.83 -19.72
N TYR A 373 -1.08 -1.48 -18.71
CA TYR A 373 -2.36 -1.09 -18.10
C TYR A 373 -2.21 -0.19 -16.88
N GLU A 374 -1.09 -0.28 -16.18
CA GLU A 374 -0.72 0.55 -15.02
C GLU A 374 -1.76 0.51 -13.88
N ILE A 375 -2.43 -0.63 -13.70
CA ILE A 375 -3.44 -0.82 -12.65
C ILE A 375 -2.73 -1.04 -11.30
N PRO A 376 -2.95 -0.20 -10.27
CA PRO A 376 -2.35 -0.41 -8.95
C PRO A 376 -2.66 -1.78 -8.37
N GLY A 377 -1.69 -2.38 -7.64
CA GLY A 377 -1.82 -3.74 -7.11
C GLY A 377 -3.07 -3.93 -6.26
N GLY A 378 -3.33 -3.04 -5.28
CA GLY A 378 -4.55 -3.08 -4.47
C GLY A 378 -5.84 -2.85 -5.28
N GLN A 379 -5.78 -2.04 -6.35
CA GLN A 379 -6.92 -1.85 -7.25
C GLN A 379 -7.18 -3.11 -8.07
N TYR A 380 -6.15 -3.77 -8.58
CA TYR A 380 -6.30 -5.01 -9.35
C TYR A 380 -7.04 -6.10 -8.55
N THR A 381 -6.64 -6.27 -7.29
CA THR A 381 -7.23 -7.26 -6.37
C THR A 381 -8.72 -6.99 -6.09
N ASN A 382 -9.14 -5.71 -6.14
CA ASN A 382 -10.54 -5.34 -5.96
C ASN A 382 -11.32 -5.30 -7.28
N LEU A 383 -10.69 -4.88 -8.38
CA LEU A 383 -11.33 -4.70 -9.69
C LEU A 383 -11.81 -6.04 -10.26
N LYS A 384 -10.99 -7.09 -10.20
CA LYS A 384 -11.32 -8.39 -10.78
C LYS A 384 -12.58 -9.01 -10.16
N PRO A 385 -12.72 -9.15 -8.82
CA PRO A 385 -13.97 -9.63 -8.22
C PRO A 385 -15.18 -8.72 -8.50
N GLN A 386 -14.97 -7.41 -8.59
CA GLN A 386 -16.04 -6.47 -8.94
C GLN A 386 -16.56 -6.73 -10.36
N VAL A 387 -15.67 -6.90 -11.34
CA VAL A 387 -16.02 -7.20 -12.73
C VAL A 387 -16.72 -8.56 -12.83
N GLU A 388 -16.23 -9.57 -12.10
CA GLU A 388 -16.87 -10.89 -12.02
C GLU A 388 -18.29 -10.82 -11.43
N SER A 389 -18.48 -10.03 -10.36
CA SER A 389 -19.80 -9.85 -9.73
C SER A 389 -20.84 -9.16 -10.61
N LEU A 390 -20.37 -8.38 -11.59
CA LEU A 390 -21.21 -7.72 -12.59
C LEU A 390 -21.47 -8.59 -13.83
N GLY A 391 -21.01 -9.86 -13.82
CA GLY A 391 -21.17 -10.76 -14.96
C GLY A 391 -20.22 -10.48 -16.13
N LEU A 392 -19.23 -9.62 -15.94
CA LEU A 392 -18.26 -9.20 -16.97
C LEU A 392 -16.94 -9.97 -16.91
N GLY A 393 -16.85 -11.07 -16.16
CA GLY A 393 -15.60 -11.81 -15.97
C GLY A 393 -14.91 -12.23 -17.25
N SER A 394 -15.67 -12.65 -18.28
CA SER A 394 -15.14 -12.97 -19.61
C SER A 394 -14.60 -11.77 -20.38
N ARG A 395 -15.01 -10.54 -20.01
CA ARG A 395 -14.58 -9.27 -20.62
C ARG A 395 -13.50 -8.55 -19.80
N PHE A 396 -12.86 -9.21 -18.83
CA PHE A 396 -11.87 -8.56 -17.95
C PHE A 396 -10.68 -7.97 -18.73
N THR A 397 -10.26 -8.57 -19.82
CA THR A 397 -9.21 -8.03 -20.69
C THR A 397 -9.63 -6.70 -21.34
N GLU A 398 -10.89 -6.58 -21.71
CA GLU A 398 -11.46 -5.34 -22.24
C GLU A 398 -11.56 -4.26 -21.15
N VAL A 399 -11.96 -4.63 -19.93
CA VAL A 399 -11.93 -3.70 -18.78
C VAL A 399 -10.52 -3.15 -18.55
N LYS A 400 -9.48 -3.99 -18.62
CA LYS A 400 -8.08 -3.53 -18.50
C LYS A 400 -7.70 -2.55 -19.61
N GLU A 401 -8.11 -2.83 -20.85
CA GLU A 401 -7.85 -1.90 -21.97
C GLU A 401 -8.62 -0.59 -21.80
N ASN A 402 -9.88 -0.65 -21.40
CA ASN A 402 -10.66 0.54 -21.08
C ASN A 402 -10.06 1.33 -19.92
N TYR A 403 -9.47 0.67 -18.92
CA TYR A 403 -8.74 1.36 -17.82
C TYR A 403 -7.58 2.21 -18.37
N ARG A 404 -6.81 1.66 -19.30
CA ARG A 404 -5.74 2.38 -19.99
C ARG A 404 -6.26 3.55 -20.81
N LEU A 405 -7.33 3.32 -21.61
CA LEU A 405 -7.95 4.35 -22.44
C LEU A 405 -8.53 5.48 -21.59
N VAL A 406 -9.23 5.17 -20.52
CA VAL A 406 -9.75 6.16 -19.55
C VAL A 406 -8.61 7.01 -18.99
N ASN A 407 -7.50 6.40 -18.58
CA ASN A 407 -6.35 7.16 -18.09
C ASN A 407 -5.81 8.15 -19.14
N GLN A 408 -5.77 7.73 -20.41
CA GLN A 408 -5.35 8.60 -21.51
C GLN A 408 -6.35 9.75 -21.76
N MET A 409 -7.67 9.45 -21.72
CA MET A 409 -8.73 10.46 -21.85
C MET A 409 -8.66 11.52 -20.75
N LEU A 410 -8.25 11.13 -19.55
CA LEU A 410 -8.09 12.02 -18.38
C LEU A 410 -6.74 12.77 -18.37
N GLY A 411 -5.94 12.64 -19.43
CA GLY A 411 -4.66 13.31 -19.55
C GLY A 411 -3.54 12.66 -18.74
N ASP A 412 -3.54 11.34 -18.64
CA ASP A 412 -2.54 10.54 -17.91
C ASP A 412 -2.39 11.00 -16.44
N ILE A 413 -3.36 10.67 -15.61
CA ILE A 413 -3.38 11.07 -14.20
C ILE A 413 -2.66 10.04 -13.32
N VAL A 414 -2.27 10.47 -12.12
CA VAL A 414 -1.79 9.57 -11.07
C VAL A 414 -2.92 8.63 -10.64
N LYS A 415 -2.63 7.33 -10.53
CA LYS A 415 -3.60 6.26 -10.21
C LYS A 415 -3.32 5.65 -8.85
N VAL A 416 -3.87 6.26 -7.82
CA VAL A 416 -3.87 5.75 -6.44
C VAL A 416 -5.21 6.11 -5.80
N THR A 417 -5.70 5.33 -4.83
CA THR A 417 -7.01 5.61 -4.20
C THR A 417 -7.10 7.05 -3.65
N PRO A 418 -8.14 7.85 -4.00
CA PRO A 418 -9.37 7.47 -4.70
C PRO A 418 -9.35 7.56 -6.24
N SER A 419 -8.35 8.20 -6.89
CA SER A 419 -8.32 8.40 -8.34
C SER A 419 -8.32 7.08 -9.12
N SER A 420 -7.58 6.07 -8.67
CA SER A 420 -7.56 4.74 -9.29
C SER A 420 -8.93 4.05 -9.30
N LYS A 421 -9.73 4.26 -8.23
CA LYS A 421 -11.10 3.75 -8.17
C LYS A 421 -11.97 4.43 -9.24
N MET A 422 -11.88 5.74 -9.38
CA MET A 422 -12.62 6.49 -10.39
C MET A 422 -12.28 6.01 -11.81
N VAL A 423 -11.00 5.81 -12.12
CA VAL A 423 -10.57 5.25 -13.43
C VAL A 423 -11.15 3.84 -13.63
N GLY A 424 -11.15 3.00 -12.60
CA GLY A 424 -11.74 1.66 -12.64
C GLY A 424 -13.26 1.67 -12.85
N ASP A 425 -13.98 2.52 -12.13
CA ASP A 425 -15.43 2.66 -12.26
C ASP A 425 -15.83 3.12 -13.68
N LEU A 426 -15.09 4.09 -14.26
CA LEU A 426 -15.32 4.53 -15.62
C LEU A 426 -14.96 3.47 -16.66
N ALA A 427 -13.89 2.69 -16.45
CA ALA A 427 -13.53 1.59 -17.34
C ALA A 427 -14.59 0.48 -17.36
N ILE A 428 -15.14 0.13 -16.19
CA ILE A 428 -16.26 -0.82 -16.09
C ILE A 428 -17.49 -0.25 -16.78
N PHE A 429 -17.81 1.01 -16.53
CA PHE A 429 -18.96 1.69 -17.14
C PHE A 429 -18.87 1.68 -18.68
N MET A 430 -17.69 1.97 -19.25
CA MET A 430 -17.46 1.90 -20.69
C MET A 430 -17.67 0.49 -21.22
N THR A 431 -17.14 -0.53 -20.51
CA THR A 431 -17.29 -1.93 -20.92
C THR A 431 -18.75 -2.39 -20.86
N GLN A 432 -19.51 -2.01 -19.83
CA GLN A 432 -20.92 -2.37 -19.66
C GLN A 432 -21.81 -1.79 -20.75
N ASN A 433 -21.49 -0.61 -21.22
CA ASN A 433 -22.31 0.14 -22.19
C ASN A 433 -21.73 0.11 -23.60
N ASP A 434 -20.72 -0.74 -23.86
CA ASP A 434 -20.04 -0.85 -25.16
C ASP A 434 -19.58 0.50 -25.74
N LEU A 435 -19.00 1.37 -24.87
CA LEU A 435 -18.54 2.70 -25.20
C LEU A 435 -17.06 2.72 -25.59
N THR A 436 -16.73 3.56 -26.56
CA THR A 436 -15.36 3.93 -26.91
C THR A 436 -15.05 5.35 -26.42
N PRO A 437 -13.78 5.79 -26.42
CA PRO A 437 -13.42 7.17 -26.11
C PRO A 437 -14.20 8.22 -26.92
N GLU A 438 -14.50 7.92 -28.17
CA GLU A 438 -15.25 8.82 -29.06
C GLU A 438 -16.74 8.81 -28.70
N THR A 439 -17.34 7.63 -28.57
CA THR A 439 -18.78 7.50 -28.31
C THR A 439 -19.20 7.96 -26.93
N ILE A 440 -18.32 7.88 -25.93
CA ILE A 440 -18.63 8.39 -24.59
C ILE A 440 -18.69 9.92 -24.57
N VAL A 441 -17.85 10.60 -25.37
CA VAL A 441 -17.90 12.07 -25.52
C VAL A 441 -19.16 12.50 -26.27
N GLU A 442 -19.48 11.80 -27.36
CA GLU A 442 -20.67 12.12 -28.19
C GLU A 442 -22.00 11.92 -27.42
N LYS A 443 -22.09 10.88 -26.59
CA LYS A 443 -23.31 10.49 -25.87
C LYS A 443 -23.37 11.04 -24.44
N GLY A 444 -22.35 11.78 -23.99
CA GLY A 444 -22.13 12.15 -22.58
C GLY A 444 -23.33 12.78 -21.88
N GLU A 445 -24.08 13.65 -22.55
CA GLU A 445 -25.27 14.32 -21.98
C GLU A 445 -26.37 13.34 -21.55
N GLY A 446 -26.46 12.17 -22.19
CA GLY A 446 -27.47 11.14 -21.90
C GLY A 446 -27.02 10.03 -20.97
N LEU A 447 -25.77 10.05 -20.47
CA LEU A 447 -25.19 8.98 -19.70
C LEU A 447 -25.26 9.23 -18.18
N ALA A 448 -25.69 8.23 -17.42
CA ALA A 448 -25.65 8.25 -15.95
C ALA A 448 -24.26 7.78 -15.47
N PHE A 449 -23.30 8.68 -15.41
CA PHE A 449 -21.94 8.37 -14.97
C PHE A 449 -21.88 7.92 -13.51
N PRO A 450 -20.92 7.05 -13.13
CA PRO A 450 -20.66 6.70 -11.74
C PRO A 450 -20.36 7.94 -10.88
N ASP A 451 -20.82 7.93 -9.60
CA ASP A 451 -20.63 9.06 -8.67
C ASP A 451 -19.16 9.46 -8.49
N SER A 452 -18.23 8.49 -8.53
CA SER A 452 -16.80 8.76 -8.44
C SER A 452 -16.29 9.60 -9.62
N VAL A 453 -16.84 9.38 -10.82
CA VAL A 453 -16.53 10.15 -12.04
C VAL A 453 -17.07 11.55 -11.92
N VAL A 454 -18.35 11.68 -11.52
CA VAL A 454 -18.99 12.99 -11.28
C VAL A 454 -18.20 13.80 -10.26
N SER A 455 -17.83 13.18 -9.15
CA SER A 455 -17.02 13.82 -8.08
C SER A 455 -15.67 14.31 -8.58
N TYR A 456 -14.98 13.53 -9.42
CA TYR A 456 -13.72 13.93 -10.02
C TYR A 456 -13.85 15.18 -10.89
N PHE A 457 -14.79 15.18 -11.84
CA PHE A 457 -15.03 16.33 -12.73
C PHE A 457 -15.61 17.56 -12.02
N SER A 458 -16.21 17.37 -10.84
CA SER A 458 -16.66 18.47 -9.96
C SER A 458 -15.52 19.05 -9.10
N GLY A 459 -14.28 18.57 -9.25
CA GLY A 459 -13.13 19.06 -8.50
C GLY A 459 -13.04 18.58 -7.05
N MET A 460 -13.85 17.60 -6.63
CA MET A 460 -13.89 17.08 -5.26
C MET A 460 -12.66 16.27 -4.87
N MET A 461 -11.81 15.88 -5.82
CA MET A 461 -10.60 15.11 -5.60
C MET A 461 -9.31 15.95 -5.67
N GLY A 462 -9.40 17.27 -5.78
CA GLY A 462 -8.27 18.16 -6.00
C GLY A 462 -7.95 18.37 -7.48
N GLN A 463 -6.75 18.84 -7.76
CA GLN A 463 -6.32 19.17 -9.12
C GLN A 463 -5.25 18.19 -9.61
N PRO A 464 -5.41 17.58 -10.80
CA PRO A 464 -4.35 16.78 -11.40
C PRO A 464 -3.17 17.67 -11.83
N ALA A 465 -1.98 17.07 -11.86
CA ALA A 465 -0.75 17.73 -12.29
C ALA A 465 -0.82 18.15 -13.79
#